data_aa2c886a89b0fd307d6b5520862ca66f
#
_entry.id   aa2c886a89b0fd307d6b5520862ca66f
#
_cell.length_a   1.000
_cell.length_b   1.000
_cell.length_c   1.000
_cell.angle_alpha   90.00
_cell.angle_beta   90.00
_cell.angle_gamma   90.00
#
_symmetry.space_group_name_H-M   'P 1'
#
loop_
_entity.id
_entity.type
_entity.pdbx_description
1 polymer ?
#
loop_
_entity_poly.entity_id
_entity_poly.type
_entity_poly.pdbx_seq_one_letter_code
_entity_poly.pdbx_strand_id
1 'polypeptide(L)'
;MIRFLSACVIISFATTAWSQKQPAQPQKGMAVAKKGTPEVDAEIDEIWKTCPKYLVNQPIADLLQIESKDMATATVRVLWDDRFLYALWVVKDSELSADAGDVWAQDSVELFLDQHQDKSKSYEADDAQYRVNFKGKISGQGTGYDEADIKAATKKNKKGYIVEMAIRTHAADNKPGTVMGIEFQVNDDHGSSQRDAIAKWFHTEDDSWQDTSTFGTLTLK
;
A
#
# COMPACT_ATOMS: atom_id res chain seq x y z
N MET A 1 30.41 -17.11 -74.32
CA MET A 1 30.69 -16.59 -72.94
C MET A 1 29.41 -15.88 -72.48
N ILE A 2 28.52 -16.64 -71.78
CA ILE A 2 27.21 -16.13 -71.32
C ILE A 2 27.32 -15.78 -69.83
N ARG A 3 27.11 -14.51 -69.49
CA ARG A 3 27.08 -14.04 -68.10
C ARG A 3 25.64 -14.09 -67.56
N PHE A 4 25.42 -14.90 -66.54
CA PHE A 4 24.18 -14.90 -65.74
C PHE A 4 24.27 -13.75 -64.71
N LEU A 5 23.33 -12.82 -64.75
CA LEU A 5 23.09 -11.84 -63.69
C LEU A 5 22.11 -12.49 -62.70
N SER A 6 22.57 -12.69 -61.49
CA SER A 6 21.74 -13.13 -60.36
C SER A 6 21.12 -11.89 -59.67
N ALA A 7 19.82 -11.76 -59.76
CA ALA A 7 19.09 -10.68 -59.04
C ALA A 7 18.76 -11.15 -57.61
N CYS A 8 19.37 -10.49 -56.63
CA CYS A 8 19.05 -10.71 -55.22
C CYS A 8 17.81 -9.87 -54.86
N VAL A 9 16.70 -10.54 -54.57
CA VAL A 9 15.49 -9.90 -54.03
C VAL A 9 15.63 -9.79 -52.52
N ILE A 10 15.77 -8.57 -52.04
CA ILE A 10 15.78 -8.27 -50.57
C ILE A 10 14.31 -8.10 -50.16
N ILE A 11 13.77 -9.05 -49.40
CA ILE A 11 12.46 -8.96 -48.78
C ILE A 11 12.66 -8.26 -47.41
N SER A 12 12.25 -7.02 -47.31
CA SER A 12 12.22 -6.28 -46.03
C SER A 12 10.97 -6.64 -45.25
N PHE A 13 11.14 -7.35 -44.16
CA PHE A 13 10.07 -7.55 -43.18
C PHE A 13 9.95 -6.31 -42.29
N ALA A 14 8.86 -5.57 -42.46
CA ALA A 14 8.50 -4.50 -41.53
C ALA A 14 7.94 -5.12 -40.24
N THR A 15 8.73 -5.13 -39.18
CA THR A 15 8.26 -5.50 -37.86
C THR A 15 7.50 -4.33 -37.27
N THR A 16 6.17 -4.40 -37.22
CA THR A 16 5.34 -3.47 -36.44
C THR A 16 5.56 -3.75 -34.96
N ALA A 17 6.41 -2.95 -34.32
CA ALA A 17 6.56 -2.96 -32.89
C ALA A 17 5.28 -2.40 -32.25
N TRP A 18 4.50 -3.28 -31.62
CA TRP A 18 3.40 -2.87 -30.75
C TRP A 18 4.00 -2.24 -29.49
N SER A 19 4.01 -0.92 -29.44
CA SER A 19 4.32 -0.18 -28.21
C SER A 19 3.21 -0.46 -27.20
N GLN A 20 3.44 -1.38 -26.27
CA GLN A 20 2.57 -1.49 -25.10
C GLN A 20 2.76 -0.21 -24.29
N LYS A 21 1.74 0.65 -24.29
CA LYS A 21 1.66 1.79 -23.41
C LYS A 21 1.77 1.27 -21.97
N GLN A 22 2.89 1.50 -21.32
CA GLN A 22 3.00 1.25 -19.88
C GLN A 22 1.88 2.04 -19.19
N PRO A 23 1.17 1.44 -18.22
CA PRO A 23 0.18 2.17 -17.44
C PRO A 23 0.88 3.38 -16.82
N ALA A 24 0.23 4.55 -16.96
CA ALA A 24 0.75 5.78 -16.36
C ALA A 24 1.03 5.54 -14.87
N GLN A 25 2.23 5.94 -14.41
CA GLN A 25 2.55 5.88 -12.98
C GLN A 25 1.52 6.73 -12.22
N PRO A 26 1.02 6.25 -11.07
CA PRO A 26 0.10 7.04 -10.25
C PRO A 26 0.75 8.38 -9.91
N GLN A 27 -0.03 9.46 -10.00
CA GLN A 27 0.43 10.78 -9.56
C GLN A 27 0.75 10.70 -8.05
N LYS A 28 1.85 11.34 -7.62
CA LYS A 28 2.27 11.34 -6.21
C LYS A 28 1.12 11.82 -5.31
N GLY A 29 0.82 11.07 -4.25
CA GLY A 29 -0.28 11.35 -3.33
C GLY A 29 -1.69 11.08 -3.89
N MET A 30 -1.81 10.43 -5.05
CA MET A 30 -3.12 10.06 -5.63
C MET A 30 -3.22 8.54 -5.76
N ALA A 31 -4.22 7.97 -5.14
CA ALA A 31 -4.54 6.55 -5.21
C ALA A 31 -5.93 6.31 -5.80
N VAL A 32 -6.12 5.14 -6.36
CA VAL A 32 -7.39 4.66 -6.91
C VAL A 32 -7.65 3.27 -6.35
N ALA A 33 -8.83 3.07 -5.77
CA ALA A 33 -9.34 1.74 -5.47
C ALA A 33 -10.33 1.30 -6.55
N LYS A 34 -10.22 0.08 -7.03
CA LYS A 34 -11.19 -0.53 -7.95
C LYS A 34 -12.28 -1.23 -7.16
N LYS A 35 -13.48 -1.34 -7.75
CA LYS A 35 -14.54 -2.13 -7.14
C LYS A 35 -14.21 -3.62 -7.20
N GLY A 36 -14.34 -4.31 -6.06
CA GLY A 36 -14.15 -5.75 -5.94
C GLY A 36 -14.05 -6.20 -4.51
N THR A 37 -14.47 -7.45 -4.25
CA THR A 37 -14.49 -8.06 -2.94
C THR A 37 -13.53 -9.26 -2.94
N PRO A 38 -12.31 -9.13 -2.39
CA PRO A 38 -11.38 -10.25 -2.23
C PRO A 38 -11.78 -11.14 -1.06
N GLU A 39 -11.23 -12.34 -0.99
CA GLU A 39 -11.17 -13.11 0.25
C GLU A 39 -9.99 -12.58 1.11
N VAL A 40 -10.21 -12.40 2.42
CA VAL A 40 -9.17 -11.89 3.32
C VAL A 40 -8.43 -13.09 3.94
N ASP A 41 -7.41 -13.57 3.24
CA ASP A 41 -6.66 -14.79 3.59
C ASP A 41 -5.13 -14.66 3.43
N ALA A 42 -4.65 -13.46 3.06
CA ALA A 42 -3.26 -13.14 2.75
C ALA A 42 -2.69 -13.90 1.54
N GLU A 43 -3.55 -14.34 0.60
CA GLU A 43 -3.16 -14.81 -0.72
C GLU A 43 -3.31 -13.68 -1.77
N ILE A 44 -2.58 -13.78 -2.85
CA ILE A 44 -2.66 -12.77 -3.92
C ILE A 44 -3.60 -13.27 -5.01
N ASP A 45 -4.89 -13.07 -4.82
CA ASP A 45 -5.92 -13.40 -5.79
C ASP A 45 -5.75 -12.67 -7.13
N GLU A 46 -6.39 -13.21 -8.17
CA GLU A 46 -6.38 -12.60 -9.52
C GLU A 46 -6.95 -11.17 -9.53
N ILE A 47 -7.95 -10.90 -8.66
CA ILE A 47 -8.56 -9.58 -8.57
C ILE A 47 -7.53 -8.50 -8.19
N TRP A 48 -6.58 -8.82 -7.31
CA TRP A 48 -5.51 -7.92 -6.89
C TRP A 48 -4.55 -7.57 -8.03
N LYS A 49 -4.35 -8.48 -9.00
CA LYS A 49 -3.44 -8.26 -10.12
C LYS A 49 -3.90 -7.14 -11.05
N THR A 50 -5.17 -6.80 -11.02
CA THR A 50 -5.76 -5.73 -11.83
C THR A 50 -5.60 -4.33 -11.23
N CYS A 51 -5.19 -4.24 -9.96
CA CYS A 51 -5.09 -2.99 -9.22
C CYS A 51 -3.75 -2.29 -9.43
N PRO A 52 -3.71 -0.96 -9.42
CA PRO A 52 -2.45 -0.21 -9.30
C PRO A 52 -1.67 -0.65 -8.06
N LYS A 53 -0.34 -0.51 -8.12
CA LYS A 53 0.57 -0.73 -6.99
C LYS A 53 1.07 0.62 -6.50
N TYR A 54 0.99 0.85 -5.21
CA TYR A 54 1.54 2.01 -4.54
C TYR A 54 2.77 1.58 -3.74
N LEU A 55 3.89 2.29 -3.91
CA LEU A 55 5.15 1.98 -3.24
C LEU A 55 5.20 2.71 -1.90
N VAL A 56 5.41 1.97 -0.82
CA VAL A 56 5.66 2.47 0.53
C VAL A 56 7.13 2.26 0.81
N ASN A 57 7.94 3.26 0.48
CA ASN A 57 9.40 3.14 0.49
C ASN A 57 10.13 4.48 0.72
N GLN A 58 9.42 5.53 1.14
CA GLN A 58 10.02 6.81 1.46
C GLN A 58 10.35 6.82 2.96
N PRO A 59 11.63 6.89 3.37
CA PRO A 59 11.99 6.92 4.78
C PRO A 59 11.57 8.24 5.43
N ILE A 60 11.23 8.19 6.71
CA ILE A 60 11.26 9.36 7.59
C ILE A 60 12.70 9.50 8.07
N ALA A 61 13.39 10.55 7.60
CA ALA A 61 14.84 10.68 7.75
C ALA A 61 15.28 10.69 9.22
N ASP A 62 14.55 11.39 10.07
CA ASP A 62 14.89 11.54 11.50
C ASP A 62 14.63 10.27 12.33
N LEU A 63 13.92 9.29 11.78
CA LEU A 63 13.60 8.00 12.42
C LEU A 63 14.34 6.82 11.79
N LEU A 64 15.21 7.07 10.81
CA LEU A 64 15.96 6.02 10.15
C LEU A 64 17.23 5.71 10.97
N GLN A 65 17.19 4.62 11.75
CA GLN A 65 18.29 4.17 12.61
C GLN A 65 19.18 3.10 11.96
N ILE A 66 18.77 2.58 10.80
CA ILE A 66 19.47 1.56 10.01
C ILE A 66 19.83 2.08 8.63
N GLU A 67 20.63 1.34 7.85
CA GLU A 67 20.87 1.74 6.48
C GLU A 67 19.58 1.64 5.65
N SER A 68 19.26 2.64 4.85
CA SER A 68 18.00 2.70 4.07
C SER A 68 17.78 1.52 3.12
N LYS A 69 18.86 0.80 2.72
CA LYS A 69 18.74 -0.43 1.92
C LYS A 69 18.18 -1.61 2.71
N ASP A 70 18.32 -1.58 4.04
CA ASP A 70 17.88 -2.64 4.96
C ASP A 70 16.46 -2.36 5.50
N MET A 71 15.97 -1.12 5.37
CA MET A 71 14.63 -0.72 5.80
C MET A 71 13.52 -1.52 5.13
N ALA A 72 12.55 -1.95 5.92
CA ALA A 72 11.33 -2.58 5.43
C ALA A 72 10.58 -1.67 4.45
N THR A 73 10.09 -2.24 3.35
CA THR A 73 9.33 -1.53 2.33
C THR A 73 8.14 -2.37 1.87
N ALA A 74 7.12 -1.73 1.29
CA ALA A 74 5.98 -2.46 0.78
C ALA A 74 5.48 -1.98 -0.58
N THR A 75 4.67 -2.83 -1.21
CA THR A 75 3.70 -2.43 -2.22
C THR A 75 2.30 -2.63 -1.68
N VAL A 76 1.43 -1.65 -1.88
CA VAL A 76 0.02 -1.70 -1.51
C VAL A 76 -0.86 -1.70 -2.75
N ARG A 77 -1.96 -2.44 -2.70
CA ARG A 77 -3.08 -2.37 -3.64
C ARG A 77 -4.36 -2.17 -2.87
N VAL A 78 -5.32 -1.47 -3.47
CA VAL A 78 -6.58 -1.13 -2.80
C VAL A 78 -7.76 -1.54 -3.66
N LEU A 79 -8.75 -2.16 -3.02
CA LEU A 79 -10.08 -2.46 -3.58
C LEU A 79 -11.15 -1.89 -2.66
N TRP A 80 -12.38 -1.86 -3.13
CA TRP A 80 -13.54 -1.47 -2.33
C TRP A 80 -14.79 -2.24 -2.75
N ASP A 81 -15.71 -2.40 -1.83
CA ASP A 81 -17.10 -2.76 -2.10
C ASP A 81 -18.06 -1.82 -1.34
N ASP A 82 -19.33 -2.13 -1.37
CA ASP A 82 -20.37 -1.25 -0.82
C ASP A 82 -20.25 -1.06 0.72
N ARG A 83 -19.35 -1.76 1.41
CA ARG A 83 -19.18 -1.72 2.88
C ARG A 83 -17.74 -1.64 3.36
N PHE A 84 -16.77 -2.05 2.54
CA PHE A 84 -15.39 -2.21 2.95
C PHE A 84 -14.42 -1.55 1.98
N LEU A 85 -13.36 -1.01 2.55
CA LEU A 85 -12.11 -0.74 1.89
C LEU A 85 -11.15 -1.90 2.17
N TYR A 86 -10.52 -2.44 1.13
CA TYR A 86 -9.56 -3.54 1.24
C TYR A 86 -8.17 -3.06 0.87
N ALA A 87 -7.17 -3.54 1.59
CA ALA A 87 -5.76 -3.28 1.26
C ALA A 87 -4.95 -4.57 1.32
N LEU A 88 -4.20 -4.84 0.24
CA LEU A 88 -3.22 -5.91 0.16
C LEU A 88 -1.82 -5.33 0.19
N TRP A 89 -1.05 -5.72 1.18
CA TRP A 89 0.34 -5.35 1.39
C TRP A 89 1.26 -6.51 1.06
N VAL A 90 2.31 -6.23 0.30
CA VAL A 90 3.43 -7.17 0.10
C VAL A 90 4.67 -6.48 0.64
N VAL A 91 5.06 -6.85 1.84
CA VAL A 91 6.19 -6.28 2.57
C VAL A 91 7.45 -7.03 2.22
N LYS A 92 8.54 -6.29 1.99
CA LYS A 92 9.91 -6.78 1.95
C LYS A 92 10.59 -6.34 3.22
N ASP A 93 11.08 -7.32 3.95
CA ASP A 93 11.72 -7.16 5.22
C ASP A 93 12.62 -8.38 5.45
N SER A 94 13.85 -8.16 5.79
CA SER A 94 14.86 -9.21 5.95
C SER A 94 14.93 -9.77 7.37
N GLU A 95 14.45 -9.02 8.36
CA GLU A 95 14.48 -9.38 9.76
C GLU A 95 13.16 -9.03 10.44
N LEU A 96 12.39 -10.05 10.80
CA LEU A 96 11.04 -9.88 11.34
C LEU A 96 11.04 -9.94 12.86
N SER A 97 10.68 -8.81 13.50
CA SER A 97 10.56 -8.68 14.95
C SER A 97 9.19 -8.14 15.38
N ALA A 98 8.68 -8.65 16.49
CA ALA A 98 7.53 -8.12 17.22
C ALA A 98 7.80 -8.20 18.71
N ASP A 99 9.04 -8.00 19.10
CA ASP A 99 9.51 -8.12 20.48
C ASP A 99 9.49 -6.77 21.20
N ALA A 100 9.34 -5.66 20.46
CA ALA A 100 9.09 -4.34 21.04
C ALA A 100 7.82 -4.35 21.91
N GLY A 101 7.90 -3.69 23.07
CA GLY A 101 6.79 -3.60 24.01
C GLY A 101 5.60 -2.83 23.43
N ASP A 102 5.90 -1.77 22.69
CA ASP A 102 4.90 -0.95 22.04
C ASP A 102 4.51 -1.52 20.68
N VAL A 103 3.20 -1.65 20.43
CA VAL A 103 2.69 -2.25 19.17
C VAL A 103 3.05 -1.45 17.92
N TRP A 104 3.27 -0.15 18.04
CA TRP A 104 3.67 0.74 16.96
C TRP A 104 5.17 0.63 16.62
N ALA A 105 5.95 0.03 17.50
CA ALA A 105 7.38 -0.19 17.28
C ALA A 105 7.69 -1.55 16.66
N GLN A 106 6.71 -2.44 16.54
CA GLN A 106 6.85 -3.77 15.93
C GLN A 106 6.75 -3.70 14.40
N ASP A 107 7.33 -4.69 13.71
CA ASP A 107 7.10 -4.85 12.27
C ASP A 107 5.62 -4.95 11.96
N SER A 108 5.13 -3.93 11.31
CA SER A 108 3.71 -3.78 11.03
C SER A 108 3.46 -2.90 9.82
N VAL A 109 2.27 -3.00 9.28
CA VAL A 109 1.75 -2.08 8.28
C VAL A 109 0.64 -1.24 8.89
N GLU A 110 0.53 0.01 8.46
CA GLU A 110 -0.50 0.93 8.91
C GLU A 110 -1.21 1.58 7.74
N LEU A 111 -2.53 1.61 7.82
CA LEU A 111 -3.41 2.36 6.95
C LEU A 111 -4.08 3.45 7.77
N PHE A 112 -3.87 4.69 7.36
CA PHE A 112 -4.53 5.86 7.90
C PHE A 112 -5.65 6.29 6.97
N LEU A 113 -6.82 6.58 7.51
CA LEU A 113 -8.03 6.86 6.76
C LEU A 113 -8.75 8.07 7.33
N ASP A 114 -9.10 9.00 6.46
CA ASP A 114 -10.01 10.11 6.65
C ASP A 114 -11.14 9.92 5.65
N GLN A 115 -12.32 9.45 6.14
CA GLN A 115 -13.39 8.98 5.28
C GLN A 115 -14.14 10.13 4.58
N HIS A 116 -14.12 11.34 5.14
CA HIS A 116 -14.74 12.53 4.53
C HIS A 116 -13.78 13.35 3.70
N GLN A 117 -12.48 13.10 3.82
CA GLN A 117 -11.41 13.88 3.18
C GLN A 117 -11.47 15.38 3.54
N ASP A 118 -11.84 15.70 4.75
CA ASP A 118 -11.85 17.08 5.23
C ASP A 118 -10.46 17.58 5.63
N LYS A 119 -9.49 16.65 5.83
CA LYS A 119 -8.07 16.95 6.02
C LYS A 119 -7.81 17.91 7.18
N SER A 120 -8.38 17.59 8.32
CA SER A 120 -8.21 18.35 9.55
C SER A 120 -6.83 18.13 10.18
N LYS A 121 -6.38 19.07 11.00
CA LYS A 121 -5.10 18.98 11.75
C LYS A 121 -5.19 18.13 13.00
N SER A 122 -6.32 17.54 13.26
CA SER A 122 -6.55 16.62 14.38
C SER A 122 -7.59 15.60 13.93
N TYR A 123 -7.50 14.38 14.45
CA TYR A 123 -8.45 13.33 14.12
C TYR A 123 -9.88 13.70 14.54
N GLU A 124 -10.80 13.56 13.62
CA GLU A 124 -12.24 13.71 13.79
C GLU A 124 -12.94 12.33 13.90
N ALA A 125 -14.26 12.32 13.91
CA ALA A 125 -15.03 11.10 14.21
C ALA A 125 -14.91 10.00 13.14
N ASP A 126 -14.49 10.33 11.94
CA ASP A 126 -14.32 9.42 10.80
C ASP A 126 -12.85 9.10 10.48
N ASP A 127 -11.92 9.65 11.29
CA ASP A 127 -10.49 9.45 11.13
C ASP A 127 -10.00 8.27 11.96
N ALA A 128 -9.23 7.41 11.35
CA ALA A 128 -8.70 6.24 12.03
C ALA A 128 -7.33 5.79 11.49
N GLN A 129 -6.55 5.21 12.38
CA GLN A 129 -5.34 4.45 12.08
C GLN A 129 -5.61 2.97 12.35
N TYR A 130 -5.36 2.14 11.36
CA TYR A 130 -5.45 0.68 11.43
C TYR A 130 -4.06 0.08 11.26
N ARG A 131 -3.62 -0.73 12.23
CA ARG A 131 -2.31 -1.38 12.24
C ARG A 131 -2.46 -2.88 12.31
N VAL A 132 -1.64 -3.61 11.53
CA VAL A 132 -1.55 -5.07 11.57
C VAL A 132 -0.07 -5.46 11.55
N ASN A 133 0.39 -6.17 12.59
CA ASN A 133 1.76 -6.68 12.60
C ASN A 133 1.87 -8.00 11.82
N PHE A 134 3.10 -8.43 11.50
CA PHE A 134 3.32 -9.64 10.70
C PHE A 134 2.83 -10.94 11.37
N LYS A 135 2.50 -10.93 12.67
CA LYS A 135 1.88 -12.05 13.40
C LYS A 135 0.35 -12.00 13.35
N GLY A 136 -0.25 -10.99 12.71
CA GLY A 136 -1.69 -10.82 12.57
C GLY A 136 -2.35 -10.09 13.76
N LYS A 137 -1.56 -9.52 14.69
CA LYS A 137 -2.13 -8.71 15.76
C LYS A 137 -2.62 -7.39 15.20
N ILE A 138 -3.90 -7.12 15.42
CA ILE A 138 -4.58 -5.88 15.08
C ILE A 138 -4.42 -4.90 16.23
N SER A 139 -4.26 -3.63 15.91
CA SER A 139 -4.33 -2.49 16.82
C SER A 139 -4.64 -1.23 16.03
N GLY A 140 -4.98 -0.15 16.69
CA GLY A 140 -5.24 1.13 16.01
C GLY A 140 -5.54 2.23 17.00
N GLN A 141 -5.84 3.41 16.47
CA GLN A 141 -6.24 4.56 17.24
C GLN A 141 -7.00 5.57 16.37
N GLY A 142 -7.51 6.61 17.00
CA GLY A 142 -8.33 7.64 16.39
C GLY A 142 -9.78 7.53 16.81
N THR A 143 -10.53 8.62 16.65
CA THR A 143 -11.93 8.69 17.08
C THR A 143 -12.83 7.78 16.26
N GLY A 144 -12.47 7.54 14.98
CA GLY A 144 -13.18 6.62 14.08
C GLY A 144 -12.66 5.17 14.14
N TYR A 145 -11.72 4.84 15.03
CA TYR A 145 -11.22 3.48 15.15
C TYR A 145 -12.14 2.59 15.99
N ASP A 146 -12.56 1.48 15.41
CA ASP A 146 -13.15 0.34 16.14
C ASP A 146 -12.50 -0.96 15.65
N GLU A 147 -12.02 -1.80 16.59
CA GLU A 147 -11.43 -3.09 16.26
C GLU A 147 -12.44 -4.03 15.59
N ALA A 148 -13.74 -3.86 15.83
CA ALA A 148 -14.80 -4.64 15.17
C ALA A 148 -14.93 -4.32 13.66
N ASP A 149 -14.39 -3.21 13.21
CA ASP A 149 -14.45 -2.76 11.81
C ASP A 149 -13.31 -3.29 10.95
N ILE A 150 -12.28 -3.89 11.53
CA ILE A 150 -11.17 -4.45 10.77
C ILE A 150 -11.13 -5.97 10.84
N LYS A 151 -10.92 -6.59 9.69
CA LYS A 151 -10.49 -7.98 9.56
C LYS A 151 -9.14 -8.01 8.87
N ALA A 152 -8.24 -8.87 9.32
CA ALA A 152 -6.94 -9.02 8.69
C ALA A 152 -6.49 -10.47 8.66
N ALA A 153 -5.69 -10.79 7.64
CA ALA A 153 -4.92 -12.02 7.53
C ALA A 153 -3.46 -11.69 7.23
N THR A 154 -2.55 -12.53 7.69
CA THR A 154 -1.12 -12.37 7.46
C THR A 154 -0.46 -13.68 7.06
N LYS A 155 0.56 -13.59 6.20
CA LYS A 155 1.34 -14.75 5.76
C LYS A 155 2.80 -14.38 5.57
N LYS A 156 3.70 -15.07 6.27
CA LYS A 156 5.14 -14.94 6.03
C LYS A 156 5.53 -15.56 4.69
N ASN A 157 6.53 -14.98 4.05
CA ASN A 157 7.16 -15.51 2.86
C ASN A 157 8.70 -15.36 2.95
N LYS A 158 9.43 -15.76 1.90
CA LYS A 158 10.91 -15.74 1.89
C LYS A 158 11.52 -14.34 1.91
N LYS A 159 10.73 -13.28 1.70
CA LYS A 159 11.21 -11.90 1.55
C LYS A 159 10.59 -10.93 2.56
N GLY A 160 9.82 -11.44 3.52
CA GLY A 160 9.07 -10.66 4.48
C GLY A 160 7.68 -11.27 4.72
N TYR A 161 6.62 -10.49 4.51
CA TYR A 161 5.26 -10.95 4.79
C TYR A 161 4.22 -10.28 3.88
N ILE A 162 3.03 -10.85 3.89
CA ILE A 162 1.83 -10.31 3.25
C ILE A 162 0.84 -9.97 4.36
N VAL A 163 0.17 -8.84 4.23
CA VAL A 163 -1.01 -8.49 5.03
C VAL A 163 -2.14 -8.18 4.08
N GLU A 164 -3.29 -8.73 4.38
CA GLU A 164 -4.54 -8.39 3.73
C GLU A 164 -5.52 -7.93 4.79
N MET A 165 -6.16 -6.78 4.58
CA MET A 165 -7.11 -6.21 5.52
C MET A 165 -8.37 -5.73 4.82
N ALA A 166 -9.50 -5.87 5.51
CA ALA A 166 -10.78 -5.28 5.16
C ALA A 166 -11.20 -4.35 6.28
N ILE A 167 -11.43 -3.08 5.95
CA ILE A 167 -11.82 -2.02 6.88
C ILE A 167 -13.24 -1.60 6.52
N ARG A 168 -14.17 -1.72 7.46
CA ARG A 168 -15.53 -1.22 7.26
C ARG A 168 -15.53 0.31 7.26
N THR A 169 -16.16 0.87 6.25
CA THR A 169 -16.37 2.32 6.15
C THR A 169 -17.77 2.66 6.59
N HIS A 170 -17.93 3.62 7.50
CA HIS A 170 -19.22 4.03 8.06
C HIS A 170 -19.61 5.45 7.67
N ALA A 171 -18.62 6.32 7.59
CA ALA A 171 -18.87 7.74 7.33
C ALA A 171 -19.00 8.04 5.83
N ALA A 172 -18.32 7.26 4.97
CA ALA A 172 -18.38 7.43 3.53
C ALA A 172 -19.37 6.47 2.87
N ASP A 173 -20.15 6.98 1.92
CA ASP A 173 -20.90 6.16 0.97
C ASP A 173 -19.95 5.56 -0.06
N ASN A 174 -19.68 4.27 0.01
CA ASN A 174 -18.85 3.58 -0.97
C ASN A 174 -19.57 3.50 -2.33
N LYS A 175 -19.25 4.41 -3.22
CA LYS A 175 -19.75 4.45 -4.60
C LYS A 175 -18.66 4.98 -5.55
N PRO A 176 -18.77 4.75 -6.86
CA PRO A 176 -17.84 5.33 -7.81
C PRO A 176 -17.78 6.86 -7.68
N GLY A 177 -16.55 7.39 -7.56
CA GLY A 177 -16.31 8.83 -7.39
C GLY A 177 -16.19 9.29 -5.94
N THR A 178 -16.48 8.45 -4.94
CA THR A 178 -16.17 8.77 -3.54
C THR A 178 -14.67 9.00 -3.37
N VAL A 179 -14.32 10.01 -2.60
CA VAL A 179 -12.94 10.42 -2.33
C VAL A 179 -12.72 10.39 -0.82
N MET A 180 -11.54 9.86 -0.40
CA MET A 180 -11.12 9.74 0.99
C MET A 180 -9.68 10.24 1.13
N GLY A 181 -9.29 10.71 2.30
CA GLY A 181 -7.89 10.91 2.67
C GLY A 181 -7.26 9.57 3.04
N ILE A 182 -6.02 9.32 2.62
CA ILE A 182 -5.33 8.06 2.91
C ILE A 182 -3.82 8.24 3.01
N GLU A 183 -3.20 7.50 3.92
CA GLU A 183 -1.75 7.33 3.97
C GLU A 183 -1.42 5.87 4.29
N PHE A 184 -0.24 5.41 3.85
CA PHE A 184 0.28 4.06 4.08
C PHE A 184 1.67 4.13 4.71
N GLN A 185 1.90 3.29 5.71
CA GLN A 185 3.15 3.22 6.45
C GLN A 185 3.58 1.77 6.71
N VAL A 186 4.88 1.55 6.72
CA VAL A 186 5.51 0.33 7.25
C VAL A 186 6.38 0.73 8.43
N ASN A 187 6.20 0.09 9.56
CA ASN A 187 7.12 0.16 10.71
C ASN A 187 8.09 -1.00 10.63
N ASP A 188 9.33 -0.75 10.99
CA ASP A 188 10.45 -1.67 10.93
C ASP A 188 11.16 -1.74 12.30
N ASP A 189 11.14 -2.94 12.90
CA ASP A 189 11.95 -3.33 14.06
C ASP A 189 13.02 -4.32 13.56
N HIS A 190 14.18 -3.81 13.23
CA HIS A 190 15.30 -4.60 12.69
C HIS A 190 16.03 -5.38 13.79
N GLY A 191 15.26 -6.07 14.65
CA GLY A 191 15.76 -6.90 15.74
C GLY A 191 16.26 -6.14 16.97
N SER A 192 16.03 -4.83 17.04
CA SER A 192 16.46 -3.98 18.17
C SER A 192 15.46 -3.90 19.31
N SER A 193 14.25 -4.45 19.13
CA SER A 193 13.08 -4.27 19.99
C SER A 193 12.62 -2.82 20.10
N GLN A 194 12.90 -2.02 19.06
CA GLN A 194 12.48 -0.64 18.90
C GLN A 194 12.06 -0.42 17.44
N ARG A 195 11.42 0.70 17.14
CA ARG A 195 11.15 1.10 15.77
C ARG A 195 12.40 1.71 15.16
N ASP A 196 13.12 0.96 14.33
CA ASP A 196 14.38 1.36 13.71
C ASP A 196 14.18 2.19 12.45
N ALA A 197 13.05 2.02 11.77
CA ALA A 197 12.71 2.79 10.59
C ALA A 197 11.20 2.89 10.37
N ILE A 198 10.82 3.89 9.56
CA ILE A 198 9.47 4.04 9.01
C ILE A 198 9.58 4.30 7.52
N ALA A 199 8.85 3.53 6.72
CA ALA A 199 8.62 3.81 5.33
C ALA A 199 7.20 4.35 5.11
N LYS A 200 7.08 5.42 4.32
CA LYS A 200 5.81 6.08 3.98
C LYS A 200 5.53 5.97 2.48
N TRP A 201 4.25 6.12 2.14
CA TRP A 201 3.83 6.22 0.74
C TRP A 201 3.96 7.64 0.21
N PHE A 202 3.47 8.63 0.95
CA PHE A 202 3.34 9.99 0.45
C PHE A 202 3.93 11.04 1.38
N HIS A 203 3.39 11.18 2.59
CA HIS A 203 3.82 12.17 3.57
C HIS A 203 4.95 11.60 4.44
N THR A 204 6.09 12.31 4.51
CA THR A 204 7.33 11.78 5.12
C THR A 204 7.64 12.36 6.51
N GLU A 205 6.60 12.79 7.23
CA GLU A 205 6.68 13.17 8.64
C GLU A 205 5.99 12.11 9.52
N ASP A 206 6.35 12.03 10.82
CA ASP A 206 5.75 11.07 11.77
C ASP A 206 4.57 11.70 12.52
N ASP A 207 3.61 12.22 11.81
CA ASP A 207 2.44 12.90 12.36
C ASP A 207 1.10 12.34 11.88
N SER A 208 1.11 11.39 10.94
CA SER A 208 -0.11 10.79 10.36
C SER A 208 -1.05 10.17 11.39
N TRP A 209 -0.54 9.85 12.59
CA TRP A 209 -1.34 9.30 13.69
C TRP A 209 -2.24 10.32 14.38
N GLN A 210 -2.11 11.62 14.05
CA GLN A 210 -2.87 12.72 14.64
C GLN A 210 -3.34 13.78 13.64
N ASP A 211 -2.73 13.89 12.45
CA ASP A 211 -2.95 14.96 11.47
C ASP A 211 -3.30 14.36 10.11
N THR A 212 -4.55 14.56 9.64
CA THR A 212 -5.01 14.08 8.33
C THR A 212 -4.79 15.10 7.21
N SER A 213 -4.42 16.34 7.55
CA SER A 213 -4.29 17.45 6.57
C SER A 213 -3.26 17.17 5.48
N THR A 214 -2.31 16.27 5.76
CA THR A 214 -1.21 15.89 4.87
C THR A 214 -1.45 14.59 4.08
N PHE A 215 -2.57 13.91 4.32
CA PHE A 215 -2.88 12.65 3.65
C PHE A 215 -2.97 12.81 2.14
N GLY A 216 -2.59 11.77 1.41
CA GLY A 216 -2.92 11.64 0.00
C GLY A 216 -4.42 11.49 -0.22
N THR A 217 -4.80 11.27 -1.46
CA THR A 217 -6.20 11.18 -1.89
C THR A 217 -6.46 9.82 -2.52
N LEU A 218 -7.47 9.11 -2.02
CA LEU A 218 -7.99 7.86 -2.59
C LEU A 218 -9.30 8.15 -3.31
N THR A 219 -9.44 7.69 -4.56
CA THR A 219 -10.70 7.75 -5.32
C THR A 219 -11.22 6.35 -5.57
N LEU A 220 -12.47 6.08 -5.25
CA LEU A 220 -13.19 4.84 -5.57
C LEU A 220 -13.65 4.84 -7.02
N LYS A 221 -13.33 3.79 -7.79
CA LYS A 221 -13.68 3.64 -9.22
C LYS A 221 -14.35 2.31 -9.52
#